data_f62a32166fa0f9be54ae9816f07917a9
#
_entry.id   f62a32166fa0f9be54ae9816f07917a9
#
_cell.length_a   1.000
_cell.length_b   1.000
_cell.length_c   1.000
_cell.angle_alpha   90.00
_cell.angle_beta   90.00
_cell.angle_gamma   90.00
#
_symmetry.space_group_name_H-M   'P 1'
#
loop_
_entity.id
_entity.type
_entity.pdbx_description
1 polymer ?
#
loop_
_entity_poly.entity_id
_entity_poly.type
_entity_poly.pdbx_seq_one_letter_code
_entity_poly.pdbx_strand_id
1 'polypeptide(L)'
;MHPLAGKPAPRSLLVSIPRLISAYYEAKPDPREATERVAFGTSGHRGSSFTRSFNEAHIAAVSQAVCDYRSSKNIDGPLYLGVDTHALSEPALQTALSVLAANGVQTRVDSARGFTPTPVISHAILSWNRGRNQHLADGIVITPSHNPPDDGGFKYNPPHGGPAETEITREIETTANRYLEDNLRGVKRVDERAAWSANTTERYDYASAYIADLASIIDMPAIANAKLKLGVDPLGGAAVAYWPRIAEQYGLDLTVVNDAVDPTFSFMRVDHDGKIRMDCSSPSAMASLVELRDRFDLAFGNDADVDRHGIVTPKGGLLNPNHFLAIAIDYLAQHRPGFAKDAAVGKTLVSSSLIDRVAKGVGRAVHEVPVGFKWFVAGLTAGQLFFGGEESAGATFLRRDGSVWTTDKDGIIMDLLAAEIRATRGKDLFEIVDRACWNACLFQEIQPLGGGPRRYDLGDHRH
;
A
#
# COMPACT_ATOMS: atom_id res chain seq x y z
N MET A 1 -9.76 8.35 -22.70
CA MET A 1 -9.75 6.92 -22.32
C MET A 1 -9.19 6.12 -23.49
N HIS A 2 -8.21 5.25 -23.25
CA HIS A 2 -7.58 4.44 -24.29
C HIS A 2 -8.57 3.41 -24.87
N PRO A 3 -8.51 3.07 -26.20
CA PRO A 3 -9.47 2.14 -26.83
C PRO A 3 -9.49 0.71 -26.26
N LEU A 4 -8.41 0.30 -25.56
CA LEU A 4 -8.31 -0.99 -24.91
C LEU A 4 -8.70 -0.96 -23.42
N ALA A 5 -9.03 0.20 -22.85
CA ALA A 5 -9.38 0.30 -21.42
C ALA A 5 -10.51 -0.66 -21.05
N GLY A 6 -10.30 -1.44 -19.98
CA GLY A 6 -11.22 -2.47 -19.50
C GLY A 6 -11.24 -3.78 -20.33
N LYS A 7 -10.44 -3.89 -21.39
CA LYS A 7 -10.33 -5.10 -22.22
C LYS A 7 -9.14 -5.97 -21.77
N PRO A 8 -9.16 -7.29 -22.02
CA PRO A 8 -8.00 -8.14 -21.80
C PRO A 8 -6.76 -7.62 -22.51
N ALA A 9 -5.60 -7.69 -21.86
CA ALA A 9 -4.36 -7.23 -22.44
C ALA A 9 -3.96 -8.09 -23.66
N PRO A 10 -3.74 -7.50 -24.84
CA PRO A 10 -3.25 -8.25 -25.99
C PRO A 10 -1.78 -8.66 -25.76
N ARG A 11 -1.36 -9.77 -26.36
CA ARG A 11 0.03 -10.28 -26.23
C ARG A 11 1.11 -9.26 -26.59
N SER A 12 0.81 -8.31 -27.46
CA SER A 12 1.74 -7.25 -27.86
C SER A 12 2.06 -6.23 -26.75
N LEU A 13 1.24 -6.17 -25.72
CA LEU A 13 1.49 -5.32 -24.53
C LEU A 13 2.27 -6.06 -23.43
N LEU A 14 2.42 -7.39 -23.52
CA LEU A 14 3.10 -8.14 -22.49
C LEU A 14 4.61 -7.90 -22.56
N VAL A 15 5.19 -7.61 -21.41
CA VAL A 15 6.62 -7.39 -21.27
C VAL A 15 7.39 -8.71 -21.50
N SER A 16 8.52 -8.64 -22.18
CA SER A 16 9.45 -9.75 -22.27
C SER A 16 10.33 -9.82 -21.02
N ILE A 17 9.96 -10.69 -20.07
CA ILE A 17 10.69 -10.84 -18.80
C ILE A 17 12.18 -11.15 -19.02
N PRO A 18 12.59 -12.09 -19.93
CA PRO A 18 14.02 -12.35 -20.15
C PRO A 18 14.78 -11.11 -20.60
N ARG A 19 14.19 -10.29 -21.50
CA ARG A 19 14.82 -9.04 -21.96
C ARG A 19 14.90 -7.99 -20.85
N LEU A 20 13.87 -7.91 -20.00
CA LEU A 20 13.83 -6.97 -18.88
C LEU A 20 14.92 -7.32 -17.85
N ILE A 21 15.06 -8.60 -17.51
CA ILE A 21 16.10 -9.07 -16.58
C ILE A 21 17.50 -8.90 -17.18
N SER A 22 17.71 -9.20 -18.49
CA SER A 22 19.01 -8.91 -19.13
C SER A 22 19.33 -7.42 -19.05
N ALA A 23 18.37 -6.55 -19.36
CA ALA A 23 18.58 -5.10 -19.26
C ALA A 23 18.89 -4.64 -17.83
N TYR A 24 18.34 -5.29 -16.80
CA TYR A 24 18.63 -4.98 -15.40
C TYR A 24 20.13 -5.14 -15.09
N TYR A 25 20.77 -6.19 -15.57
CA TYR A 25 22.20 -6.48 -15.31
C TYR A 25 23.15 -5.81 -16.30
N GLU A 26 22.75 -5.68 -17.58
CA GLU A 26 23.65 -5.24 -18.65
C GLU A 26 23.62 -3.73 -18.89
N ALA A 27 22.43 -3.10 -18.77
CA ALA A 27 22.29 -1.68 -19.02
C ALA A 27 22.85 -0.86 -17.84
N LYS A 28 23.78 0.04 -18.16
CA LYS A 28 24.38 0.93 -17.16
C LYS A 28 23.77 2.32 -17.26
N PRO A 29 23.34 2.91 -16.12
CA PRO A 29 22.87 4.29 -16.13
C PRO A 29 24.00 5.26 -16.40
N ASP A 30 23.69 6.35 -17.10
CA ASP A 30 24.59 7.51 -17.19
C ASP A 30 24.20 8.52 -16.11
N PRO A 31 25.01 8.71 -15.06
CA PRO A 31 24.66 9.60 -13.97
C PRO A 31 24.61 11.09 -14.37
N ARG A 32 25.03 11.45 -15.61
CA ARG A 32 24.88 12.80 -16.17
C ARG A 32 23.47 13.06 -16.67
N GLU A 33 22.73 11.98 -17.02
CA GLU A 33 21.35 12.05 -17.46
C GLU A 33 20.41 12.05 -16.26
N ALA A 34 19.64 13.12 -16.06
CA ALA A 34 18.75 13.26 -14.88
C ALA A 34 17.72 12.15 -14.76
N THR A 35 17.24 11.60 -15.88
CA THR A 35 16.27 10.50 -15.94
C THR A 35 16.85 9.12 -15.62
N GLU A 36 18.19 9.01 -15.56
CA GLU A 36 18.90 7.78 -15.26
C GLU A 36 19.57 7.82 -13.88
N ARG A 37 19.22 8.79 -13.05
CA ARG A 37 19.67 8.91 -11.65
C ARG A 37 18.72 8.23 -10.68
N VAL A 38 19.21 7.93 -9.47
CA VAL A 38 18.32 7.63 -8.36
C VAL A 38 17.50 8.88 -8.04
N ALA A 39 16.18 8.77 -8.05
CA ALA A 39 15.27 9.83 -7.68
C ALA A 39 14.12 9.27 -6.83
N PHE A 40 14.02 9.73 -5.58
CA PHE A 40 12.91 9.35 -4.71
C PHE A 40 11.73 10.28 -4.99
N GLY A 41 10.65 9.69 -5.54
CA GLY A 41 9.36 10.38 -5.69
C GLY A 41 8.60 10.46 -4.36
N THR A 42 7.28 10.42 -4.43
CA THR A 42 6.41 10.50 -3.22
C THR A 42 6.65 9.33 -2.26
N SER A 43 6.96 8.14 -2.77
CA SER A 43 7.05 6.92 -1.95
C SER A 43 8.14 5.95 -2.40
N GLY A 44 9.28 6.44 -2.92
CA GLY A 44 10.41 5.60 -3.31
C GLY A 44 10.98 5.93 -4.68
N HIS A 45 12.11 5.32 -5.00
CA HIS A 45 12.71 5.35 -6.34
C HIS A 45 12.00 4.33 -7.24
N ARG A 46 11.56 4.74 -8.43
CA ARG A 46 10.87 3.88 -9.41
C ARG A 46 11.43 4.11 -10.81
N GLY A 47 11.40 3.09 -11.62
CA GLY A 47 11.82 3.18 -13.02
C GLY A 47 11.82 1.83 -13.71
N SER A 48 12.30 1.81 -14.97
CA SER A 48 12.41 0.59 -15.77
C SER A 48 13.85 0.34 -16.20
N SER A 49 14.22 -0.94 -16.30
CA SER A 49 15.53 -1.33 -16.81
C SER A 49 15.69 -0.97 -18.29
N PHE A 50 14.60 -0.93 -19.05
CA PHE A 50 14.62 -0.54 -20.46
C PHE A 50 14.97 0.95 -20.67
N THR A 51 14.66 1.80 -19.71
CA THR A 51 15.00 3.22 -19.73
C THR A 51 16.22 3.57 -18.90
N ARG A 52 16.94 2.57 -18.41
CA ARG A 52 18.14 2.72 -17.58
C ARG A 52 17.89 3.53 -16.29
N SER A 53 16.66 3.50 -15.78
CA SER A 53 16.27 4.20 -14.55
C SER A 53 16.04 3.26 -13.36
N PHE A 54 16.12 1.91 -13.56
CA PHE A 54 16.06 0.92 -12.49
C PHE A 54 16.89 -0.31 -12.90
N ASN A 55 18.16 -0.30 -12.54
CA ASN A 55 19.14 -1.33 -12.90
C ASN A 55 19.91 -1.79 -11.66
N GLU A 56 20.72 -2.84 -11.78
CA GLU A 56 21.56 -3.37 -10.71
C GLU A 56 22.40 -2.27 -10.04
N ALA A 57 22.96 -1.35 -10.85
CA ALA A 57 23.77 -0.26 -10.34
C ALA A 57 23.00 0.68 -9.40
N HIS A 58 21.73 1.00 -9.72
CA HIS A 58 20.87 1.79 -8.85
C HIS A 58 20.64 1.09 -7.52
N ILE A 59 20.28 -0.20 -7.56
CA ILE A 59 19.98 -0.97 -6.36
C ILE A 59 21.21 -1.15 -5.49
N ALA A 60 22.38 -1.39 -6.08
CA ALA A 60 23.63 -1.46 -5.35
C ALA A 60 23.98 -0.13 -4.68
N ALA A 61 23.83 0.99 -5.40
CA ALA A 61 24.10 2.33 -4.90
C ALA A 61 23.14 2.75 -3.78
N VAL A 62 21.82 2.55 -3.97
CA VAL A 62 20.81 2.95 -2.96
C VAL A 62 20.87 2.07 -1.72
N SER A 63 21.17 0.77 -1.87
CA SER A 63 21.34 -0.14 -0.73
C SER A 63 22.56 0.24 0.12
N GLN A 64 23.68 0.61 -0.53
CA GLN A 64 24.85 1.12 0.19
C GLN A 64 24.53 2.44 0.88
N ALA A 65 23.83 3.36 0.21
CA ALA A 65 23.42 4.63 0.81
C ALA A 65 22.51 4.44 2.04
N VAL A 66 21.63 3.43 2.03
CA VAL A 66 20.84 3.05 3.22
C VAL A 66 21.75 2.52 4.33
N CYS A 67 22.76 1.69 4.02
CA CYS A 67 23.73 1.22 5.03
C CYS A 67 24.48 2.39 5.68
N ASP A 68 24.93 3.37 4.87
CA ASP A 68 25.63 4.57 5.35
C ASP A 68 24.72 5.43 6.21
N TYR A 69 23.47 5.64 5.77
CA TYR A 69 22.46 6.35 6.54
C TYR A 69 22.21 5.68 7.91
N ARG A 70 21.95 4.38 7.93
CA ARG A 70 21.78 3.59 9.17
C ARG A 70 22.94 3.78 10.14
N SER A 71 24.17 3.69 9.62
CA SER A 71 25.39 3.91 10.40
C SER A 71 25.45 5.32 10.98
N SER A 72 25.13 6.34 10.19
CA SER A 72 25.15 7.74 10.62
C SER A 72 24.11 8.08 11.68
N LYS A 73 22.98 7.35 11.69
CA LYS A 73 21.86 7.54 12.62
C LYS A 73 21.85 6.53 13.78
N ASN A 74 22.85 5.65 13.87
CA ASN A 74 22.93 4.57 14.87
C ASN A 74 21.70 3.64 14.85
N ILE A 75 21.18 3.34 13.64
CA ILE A 75 20.12 2.35 13.44
C ILE A 75 20.81 0.99 13.32
N ASP A 76 20.79 0.21 14.40
CA ASP A 76 21.54 -1.04 14.54
C ASP A 76 20.66 -2.27 14.81
N GLY A 77 19.33 -2.10 14.85
CA GLY A 77 18.37 -3.21 14.89
C GLY A 77 18.23 -3.92 13.54
N PRO A 78 17.36 -4.93 13.42
CA PRO A 78 17.16 -5.66 12.18
C PRO A 78 16.54 -4.78 11.10
N LEU A 79 16.99 -5.00 9.85
CA LEU A 79 16.34 -4.46 8.66
C LEU A 79 15.37 -5.51 8.10
N TYR A 80 14.10 -5.15 7.95
CA TYR A 80 13.09 -5.99 7.32
C TYR A 80 13.07 -5.73 5.81
N LEU A 81 13.27 -6.78 4.99
CA LEU A 81 13.36 -6.69 3.54
C LEU A 81 12.22 -7.46 2.90
N GLY A 82 11.30 -6.75 2.23
CA GLY A 82 10.17 -7.31 1.52
C GLY A 82 10.21 -7.03 0.03
N VAL A 83 9.51 -7.87 -0.73
CA VAL A 83 9.38 -7.74 -2.20
C VAL A 83 7.96 -8.00 -2.65
N ASP A 84 7.54 -7.36 -3.73
CA ASP A 84 6.31 -7.66 -4.43
C ASP A 84 6.53 -8.63 -5.61
N THR A 85 5.51 -8.80 -6.45
CA THR A 85 5.48 -9.78 -7.55
C THR A 85 6.00 -9.26 -8.89
N HIS A 86 6.46 -8.00 -8.98
CA HIS A 86 7.04 -7.47 -10.22
C HIS A 86 8.32 -8.19 -10.61
N ALA A 87 8.55 -8.32 -11.91
CA ALA A 87 9.70 -9.05 -12.45
C ALA A 87 11.07 -8.55 -11.97
N LEU A 88 11.20 -7.24 -11.74
CA LEU A 88 12.45 -6.62 -11.28
C LEU A 88 12.65 -6.75 -9.76
N SER A 89 11.64 -7.18 -9.00
CA SER A 89 11.72 -7.24 -7.54
C SER A 89 12.67 -8.33 -7.07
N GLU A 90 12.68 -9.51 -7.69
CA GLU A 90 13.59 -10.59 -7.32
C GLU A 90 15.08 -10.25 -7.60
N PRO A 91 15.49 -9.79 -8.78
CA PRO A 91 16.90 -9.40 -9.01
C PRO A 91 17.31 -8.20 -8.12
N ALA A 92 16.40 -7.29 -7.82
CA ALA A 92 16.67 -6.19 -6.90
C ALA A 92 16.84 -6.66 -5.45
N LEU A 93 16.06 -7.65 -4.99
CA LEU A 93 16.26 -8.32 -3.71
C LEU A 93 17.66 -8.92 -3.60
N GLN A 94 18.10 -9.68 -4.63
CA GLN A 94 19.42 -10.30 -4.64
C GLN A 94 20.54 -9.26 -4.53
N THR A 95 20.41 -8.16 -5.29
CA THR A 95 21.39 -7.07 -5.27
C THR A 95 21.39 -6.36 -3.90
N ALA A 96 20.23 -6.03 -3.34
CA ALA A 96 20.13 -5.36 -2.05
C ALA A 96 20.69 -6.24 -0.92
N LEU A 97 20.30 -7.52 -0.87
CA LEU A 97 20.78 -8.47 0.13
C LEU A 97 22.31 -8.66 0.07
N SER A 98 22.87 -8.70 -1.15
CA SER A 98 24.33 -8.77 -1.37
C SER A 98 25.07 -7.59 -0.73
N VAL A 99 24.51 -6.38 -0.83
CA VAL A 99 25.09 -5.16 -0.23
C VAL A 99 24.87 -5.14 1.29
N LEU A 100 23.66 -5.44 1.77
CA LEU A 100 23.33 -5.47 3.19
C LEU A 100 24.21 -6.46 3.96
N ALA A 101 24.37 -7.69 3.44
CA ALA A 101 25.22 -8.71 4.03
C ALA A 101 26.69 -8.28 4.08
N ALA A 102 27.21 -7.67 3.00
CA ALA A 102 28.59 -7.16 2.96
C ALA A 102 28.85 -6.00 3.94
N ASN A 103 27.81 -5.28 4.34
CA ASN A 103 27.89 -4.22 5.35
C ASN A 103 27.54 -4.71 6.76
N GLY A 104 27.30 -6.02 6.95
CA GLY A 104 27.02 -6.59 8.27
C GLY A 104 25.64 -6.24 8.84
N VAL A 105 24.69 -5.82 7.99
CA VAL A 105 23.33 -5.47 8.42
C VAL A 105 22.54 -6.74 8.72
N GLN A 106 21.99 -6.85 9.93
CA GLN A 106 21.06 -7.93 10.25
C GLN A 106 19.80 -7.75 9.42
N THR A 107 19.59 -8.64 8.45
CA THR A 107 18.51 -8.52 7.48
C THR A 107 17.53 -9.67 7.66
N ARG A 108 16.24 -9.35 7.81
CA ARG A 108 15.14 -10.32 7.84
C ARG A 108 14.50 -10.41 6.48
N VAL A 109 14.43 -11.62 5.95
CA VAL A 109 13.81 -11.94 4.65
C VAL A 109 12.73 -13.00 4.85
N ASP A 110 11.75 -13.04 3.95
CA ASP A 110 10.67 -14.03 4.06
C ASP A 110 11.21 -15.47 4.13
N SER A 111 10.66 -16.26 5.06
CA SER A 111 11.13 -17.61 5.36
C SER A 111 10.97 -18.58 4.19
N ALA A 112 9.93 -18.39 3.37
CA ALA A 112 9.62 -19.18 2.19
C ALA A 112 10.16 -18.57 0.89
N ARG A 113 10.90 -17.45 0.96
CA ARG A 113 11.25 -16.60 -0.19
C ARG A 113 10.01 -16.15 -0.96
N GLY A 114 8.93 -15.88 -0.23
CA GLY A 114 7.67 -15.37 -0.78
C GLY A 114 7.66 -13.85 -0.91
N PHE A 115 6.50 -13.36 -1.29
CA PHE A 115 6.24 -11.93 -1.42
C PHE A 115 5.71 -11.35 -0.11
N THR A 116 6.05 -10.09 0.17
CA THR A 116 5.69 -9.46 1.44
C THR A 116 5.03 -8.11 1.16
N PRO A 117 3.76 -7.92 1.55
CA PRO A 117 3.06 -6.64 1.46
C PRO A 117 3.78 -5.49 2.17
N THR A 118 3.73 -4.29 1.59
CA THR A 118 4.27 -3.06 2.20
C THR A 118 3.78 -2.86 3.66
N PRO A 119 2.47 -2.98 3.97
CA PRO A 119 2.01 -2.84 5.36
C PRO A 119 2.57 -3.89 6.32
N VAL A 120 2.89 -5.07 5.85
CA VAL A 120 3.47 -6.13 6.70
C VAL A 120 4.89 -5.76 7.14
N ILE A 121 5.66 -5.10 6.30
CA ILE A 121 6.98 -4.56 6.69
C ILE A 121 6.81 -3.44 7.71
N SER A 122 5.87 -2.50 7.50
CA SER A 122 5.55 -1.47 8.49
C SER A 122 5.16 -2.07 9.84
N HIS A 123 4.27 -3.06 9.84
CA HIS A 123 3.84 -3.79 11.03
C HIS A 123 5.01 -4.48 11.75
N ALA A 124 5.90 -5.13 11.01
CA ALA A 124 7.07 -5.82 11.58
C ALA A 124 8.04 -4.83 12.26
N ILE A 125 8.32 -3.68 11.60
CA ILE A 125 9.16 -2.61 12.16
C ILE A 125 8.55 -2.09 13.47
N LEU A 126 7.27 -1.71 13.46
CA LEU A 126 6.58 -1.16 14.63
C LEU A 126 6.45 -2.18 15.75
N SER A 127 6.20 -3.45 15.43
CA SER A 127 6.14 -4.54 16.42
C SER A 127 7.48 -4.75 17.10
N TRP A 128 8.58 -4.70 16.37
CA TRP A 128 9.92 -4.75 16.96
C TRP A 128 10.23 -3.52 17.79
N ASN A 129 9.92 -2.33 17.30
CA ASN A 129 10.28 -1.06 17.94
C ASN A 129 9.41 -0.70 19.15
N ARG A 130 8.30 -1.42 19.36
CA ARG A 130 7.39 -1.16 20.47
C ARG A 130 8.10 -1.21 21.82
N GLY A 131 8.11 -0.08 22.54
CA GLY A 131 8.79 0.07 23.84
C GLY A 131 10.32 0.11 23.79
N ARG A 132 10.91 0.19 22.59
CA ARG A 132 12.36 0.34 22.41
C ARG A 132 12.72 1.78 22.05
N ASN A 133 13.87 2.23 22.52
CA ASN A 133 14.52 3.49 22.16
C ASN A 133 15.94 3.28 21.61
N GLN A 134 16.40 2.04 21.55
CA GLN A 134 17.69 1.61 21.01
C GLN A 134 17.50 0.30 20.23
N HIS A 135 18.46 -0.07 19.38
CA HIS A 135 18.39 -1.24 18.52
C HIS A 135 17.10 -1.26 17.67
N LEU A 136 16.79 -0.07 17.12
CA LEU A 136 15.57 0.12 16.34
C LEU A 136 15.69 -0.53 14.97
N ALA A 137 14.62 -1.22 14.59
CA ALA A 137 14.44 -1.79 13.27
C ALA A 137 13.97 -0.74 12.27
N ASP A 138 14.26 -1.00 11.01
CA ASP A 138 13.78 -0.27 9.83
C ASP A 138 13.50 -1.27 8.69
N GLY A 139 13.19 -0.81 7.48
CA GLY A 139 12.90 -1.74 6.39
C GLY A 139 13.10 -1.18 4.99
N ILE A 140 13.19 -2.10 4.07
CA ILE A 140 13.18 -1.85 2.62
C ILE A 140 12.03 -2.66 2.02
N VAL A 141 11.24 -2.04 1.14
CA VAL A 141 10.25 -2.72 0.32
C VAL A 141 10.59 -2.51 -1.15
N ILE A 142 10.86 -3.61 -1.84
CA ILE A 142 11.17 -3.57 -3.27
C ILE A 142 9.88 -3.77 -4.04
N THR A 143 9.34 -2.67 -4.54
CA THR A 143 8.04 -2.60 -5.23
C THR A 143 7.88 -1.29 -6.00
N PRO A 144 7.33 -1.30 -7.20
CA PRO A 144 6.83 -0.11 -7.89
C PRO A 144 5.33 0.13 -7.61
N SER A 145 4.70 -0.59 -6.62
CA SER A 145 3.27 -0.55 -6.31
C SER A 145 2.41 -1.00 -7.50
N HIS A 146 1.46 -0.21 -7.96
CA HIS A 146 0.55 -0.52 -9.07
C HIS A 146 1.10 -0.17 -10.46
N ASN A 147 2.37 0.14 -10.60
CA ASN A 147 3.01 0.54 -11.86
C ASN A 147 3.02 -0.62 -12.88
N PRO A 148 3.26 -0.33 -14.18
CA PRO A 148 3.35 -1.37 -15.21
C PRO A 148 4.36 -2.49 -14.90
N PRO A 149 4.20 -3.68 -15.55
CA PRO A 149 5.03 -4.86 -15.28
C PRO A 149 6.53 -4.71 -15.55
N ASP A 150 6.93 -3.73 -16.36
CA ASP A 150 8.33 -3.43 -16.69
C ASP A 150 9.01 -2.46 -15.70
N ASP A 151 8.25 -1.94 -14.73
CA ASP A 151 8.80 -1.09 -13.68
C ASP A 151 9.33 -1.92 -12.50
N GLY A 152 10.30 -1.33 -11.80
CA GLY A 152 10.76 -1.73 -10.48
C GLY A 152 10.72 -0.54 -9.54
N GLY A 153 10.79 -0.80 -8.24
CA GLY A 153 10.77 0.23 -7.23
C GLY A 153 11.53 -0.16 -5.97
N PHE A 154 11.98 0.84 -5.22
CA PHE A 154 12.71 0.69 -3.97
C PHE A 154 12.23 1.73 -2.97
N LYS A 155 11.61 1.29 -1.89
CA LYS A 155 11.13 2.12 -0.78
C LYS A 155 11.99 1.88 0.46
N TYR A 156 12.23 2.93 1.24
CA TYR A 156 12.86 2.81 2.56
C TYR A 156 11.89 3.30 3.63
N ASN A 157 11.68 2.47 4.66
CA ASN A 157 10.84 2.75 5.80
C ASN A 157 11.74 2.88 7.06
N PRO A 158 11.96 4.09 7.59
CA PRO A 158 12.72 4.34 8.82
C PRO A 158 12.08 3.67 10.06
N PRO A 159 12.69 3.79 11.26
CA PRO A 159 12.20 3.15 12.48
C PRO A 159 10.74 3.46 12.88
N HIS A 160 10.15 4.52 12.38
CA HIS A 160 8.73 4.80 12.56
C HIS A 160 7.81 3.95 11.67
N GLY A 161 8.35 3.09 10.78
CA GLY A 161 7.62 2.10 9.99
C GLY A 161 6.91 2.60 8.75
N GLY A 162 6.76 3.91 8.56
CA GLY A 162 6.10 4.53 7.41
C GLY A 162 7.08 4.98 6.33
N PRO A 163 6.57 5.63 5.25
CA PRO A 163 7.43 6.16 4.20
C PRO A 163 8.39 7.22 4.74
N ALA A 164 9.65 7.18 4.30
CA ALA A 164 10.68 8.11 4.74
C ALA A 164 10.35 9.57 4.37
N GLU A 165 10.66 10.48 5.29
CA GLU A 165 10.54 11.92 5.10
C GLU A 165 11.49 12.43 4.02
N THR A 166 11.21 13.63 3.52
CA THR A 166 11.95 14.24 2.40
C THR A 166 13.44 14.43 2.71
N GLU A 167 13.78 14.73 3.95
CA GLU A 167 15.16 14.91 4.41
C GLU A 167 15.93 13.58 4.33
N ILE A 168 15.31 12.49 4.74
CA ILE A 168 15.90 11.13 4.70
C ILE A 168 16.07 10.68 3.25
N THR A 169 15.03 10.78 2.45
CA THR A 169 15.10 10.38 1.04
C THR A 169 16.13 11.17 0.27
N ARG A 170 16.26 12.49 0.52
CA ARG A 170 17.27 13.32 -0.10
C ARG A 170 18.70 12.94 0.30
N GLU A 171 18.95 12.63 1.58
CA GLU A 171 20.26 12.17 2.06
C GLU A 171 20.67 10.87 1.36
N ILE A 172 19.74 9.88 1.30
CA ILE A 172 19.95 8.59 0.61
C ILE A 172 20.15 8.79 -0.90
N GLU A 173 19.29 9.59 -1.56
CA GLU A 173 19.37 9.90 -2.99
C GLU A 173 20.70 10.54 -3.36
N THR A 174 21.12 11.56 -2.59
CA THR A 174 22.39 12.26 -2.84
C THR A 174 23.58 11.30 -2.71
N THR A 175 23.58 10.46 -1.69
CA THR A 175 24.65 9.49 -1.44
C THR A 175 24.66 8.40 -2.53
N ALA A 176 23.49 7.87 -2.92
CA ALA A 176 23.38 6.88 -3.98
C ALA A 176 23.88 7.43 -5.33
N ASN A 177 23.50 8.65 -5.67
CA ASN A 177 23.94 9.28 -6.93
C ASN A 177 25.44 9.53 -6.96
N ARG A 178 26.07 9.87 -5.82
CA ARG A 178 27.54 9.94 -5.72
C ARG A 178 28.19 8.59 -6.01
N TYR A 179 27.63 7.47 -5.50
CA TYR A 179 28.14 6.13 -5.83
C TYR A 179 28.00 5.82 -7.33
N LEU A 180 26.91 6.24 -7.97
CA LEU A 180 26.76 6.07 -9.43
C LEU A 180 27.81 6.88 -10.20
N GLU A 181 28.03 8.14 -9.83
CA GLU A 181 29.06 9.02 -10.43
C GLU A 181 30.48 8.45 -10.30
N ASP A 182 30.75 7.78 -9.17
CA ASP A 182 32.05 7.13 -8.90
C ASP A 182 32.13 5.67 -9.41
N ASN A 183 31.24 5.26 -10.31
CA ASN A 183 31.19 3.88 -10.83
C ASN A 183 31.12 2.82 -9.72
N LEU A 184 30.28 3.04 -8.72
CA LEU A 184 30.05 2.20 -7.54
C LEU A 184 31.30 1.98 -6.66
N ARG A 185 32.33 2.83 -6.78
CA ARG A 185 33.50 2.74 -5.91
C ARG A 185 33.08 2.95 -4.44
N GLY A 186 33.42 1.98 -3.61
CA GLY A 186 33.04 1.99 -2.18
C GLY A 186 31.77 1.23 -1.86
N VAL A 187 30.97 0.84 -2.85
CA VAL A 187 29.86 -0.08 -2.63
C VAL A 187 30.42 -1.48 -2.31
N LYS A 188 30.05 -1.99 -1.15
CA LYS A 188 30.46 -3.33 -0.70
C LYS A 188 29.43 -4.36 -1.15
N ARG A 189 29.91 -5.48 -1.66
CA ARG A 189 29.07 -6.59 -2.11
C ARG A 189 29.71 -7.94 -1.79
N VAL A 190 28.88 -8.95 -1.56
CA VAL A 190 29.23 -10.36 -1.59
C VAL A 190 28.44 -11.05 -2.70
N ASP A 191 28.83 -12.26 -3.08
CA ASP A 191 28.04 -13.05 -4.04
C ASP A 191 26.70 -13.49 -3.42
N GLU A 192 25.72 -13.86 -4.27
CA GLU A 192 24.38 -14.24 -3.84
C GLU A 192 24.39 -15.37 -2.80
N ARG A 193 25.18 -16.43 -3.04
CA ARG A 193 25.24 -17.57 -2.12
C ARG A 193 25.75 -17.14 -0.74
N ALA A 194 26.80 -16.31 -0.72
CA ALA A 194 27.35 -15.76 0.52
C ALA A 194 26.34 -14.87 1.22
N ALA A 195 25.58 -14.03 0.49
CA ALA A 195 24.53 -13.18 1.07
C ALA A 195 23.43 -14.00 1.75
N TRP A 196 22.92 -15.05 1.09
CA TRP A 196 21.87 -15.91 1.64
C TRP A 196 22.34 -16.80 2.81
N SER A 197 23.64 -17.11 2.90
CA SER A 197 24.24 -17.91 3.97
C SER A 197 24.93 -17.06 5.07
N ALA A 198 24.90 -15.74 4.93
CA ALA A 198 25.48 -14.85 5.93
C ALA A 198 24.78 -14.99 7.29
N ASN A 199 25.56 -14.95 8.36
CA ASN A 199 25.01 -14.98 9.74
C ASN A 199 24.10 -13.78 10.04
N THR A 200 24.15 -12.74 9.23
CA THR A 200 23.31 -11.55 9.30
C THR A 200 22.01 -11.69 8.54
N THR A 201 21.80 -12.74 7.75
CA THR A 201 20.57 -13.00 6.97
C THR A 201 19.68 -14.00 7.73
N GLU A 202 18.57 -13.52 8.27
CA GLU A 202 17.62 -14.30 9.05
C GLU A 202 16.32 -14.55 8.28
N ARG A 203 15.82 -15.80 8.33
CA ARG A 203 14.51 -16.16 7.80
C ARG A 203 13.42 -15.75 8.79
N TYR A 204 12.41 -15.03 8.34
CA TYR A 204 11.34 -14.50 9.17
C TYR A 204 9.95 -14.83 8.58
N ASP A 205 9.04 -15.34 9.41
CA ASP A 205 7.65 -15.59 8.99
C ASP A 205 6.83 -14.32 9.16
N TYR A 206 6.82 -13.49 8.14
CA TYR A 206 6.07 -12.25 8.10
C TYR A 206 4.57 -12.48 8.23
N ALA A 207 4.06 -13.47 7.50
CA ALA A 207 2.61 -13.67 7.38
C ALA A 207 1.99 -14.13 8.70
N SER A 208 2.59 -15.09 9.42
CA SER A 208 2.04 -15.56 10.69
C SER A 208 1.94 -14.44 11.72
N ALA A 209 2.97 -13.60 11.87
CA ALA A 209 2.98 -12.50 12.83
C ALA A 209 1.90 -11.46 12.53
N TYR A 210 1.78 -11.06 11.26
CA TYR A 210 0.79 -10.08 10.81
C TYR A 210 -0.65 -10.61 10.92
N ILE A 211 -0.90 -11.83 10.42
CA ILE A 211 -2.24 -12.43 10.40
C ILE A 211 -2.75 -12.66 11.82
N ALA A 212 -1.89 -13.15 12.73
CA ALA A 212 -2.28 -13.38 14.13
C ALA A 212 -2.72 -12.09 14.84
N ASP A 213 -2.17 -10.94 14.46
CA ASP A 213 -2.44 -9.65 15.09
C ASP A 213 -3.67 -8.91 14.50
N LEU A 214 -4.24 -9.36 13.37
CA LEU A 214 -5.41 -8.73 12.73
C LEU A 214 -6.62 -8.57 13.66
N ALA A 215 -6.83 -9.50 14.60
CA ALA A 215 -7.91 -9.42 15.58
C ALA A 215 -7.76 -8.23 16.56
N SER A 216 -6.56 -7.62 16.66
CA SER A 216 -6.35 -6.42 17.47
C SER A 216 -6.90 -5.15 16.82
N ILE A 217 -7.16 -5.17 15.51
CA ILE A 217 -7.64 -4.01 14.74
C ILE A 217 -9.03 -4.24 14.13
N ILE A 218 -9.34 -5.46 13.70
CA ILE A 218 -10.61 -5.86 13.05
C ILE A 218 -11.44 -6.74 13.99
N ASP A 219 -12.76 -6.59 13.96
CA ASP A 219 -13.69 -7.52 14.63
C ASP A 219 -13.91 -8.78 13.78
N MET A 220 -12.87 -9.64 13.76
CA MET A 220 -12.90 -10.89 12.99
C MET A 220 -14.08 -11.81 13.35
N PRO A 221 -14.47 -11.93 14.65
CA PRO A 221 -15.69 -12.68 15.03
C PRO A 221 -16.98 -12.12 14.39
N ALA A 222 -17.13 -10.80 14.27
CA ALA A 222 -18.32 -10.22 13.63
C ALA A 222 -18.40 -10.62 12.15
N ILE A 223 -17.27 -10.62 11.42
CA ILE A 223 -17.23 -11.05 10.02
C ILE A 223 -17.56 -12.53 9.91
N ALA A 224 -16.91 -13.41 10.68
CA ALA A 224 -17.10 -14.84 10.64
C ALA A 224 -18.56 -15.25 10.96
N ASN A 225 -19.17 -14.62 11.98
CA ASN A 225 -20.55 -14.89 12.39
C ASN A 225 -21.57 -14.45 11.34
N ALA A 226 -21.28 -13.42 10.57
CA ALA A 226 -22.18 -12.94 9.52
C ALA A 226 -22.25 -13.87 8.29
N LYS A 227 -21.30 -14.81 8.16
CA LYS A 227 -21.24 -15.81 7.05
C LYS A 227 -21.34 -15.15 5.67
N LEU A 228 -20.67 -14.01 5.51
CA LEU A 228 -20.63 -13.31 4.23
C LEU A 228 -19.83 -14.14 3.22
N LYS A 229 -20.32 -14.24 2.01
CA LYS A 229 -19.55 -14.74 0.86
C LYS A 229 -18.63 -13.62 0.37
N LEU A 230 -17.35 -13.74 0.67
CA LEU A 230 -16.34 -12.76 0.32
C LEU A 230 -15.56 -13.20 -0.93
N GLY A 231 -15.26 -12.25 -1.80
CA GLY A 231 -14.37 -12.46 -2.93
C GLY A 231 -13.14 -11.56 -2.81
N VAL A 232 -11.98 -12.01 -3.28
CA VAL A 232 -10.80 -11.16 -3.35
C VAL A 232 -10.01 -11.42 -4.64
N ASP A 233 -9.63 -10.35 -5.30
CA ASP A 233 -8.64 -10.35 -6.39
C ASP A 233 -7.40 -9.59 -5.92
N PRO A 234 -6.32 -10.29 -5.55
CA PRO A 234 -5.05 -9.66 -5.19
C PRO A 234 -4.32 -9.02 -6.37
N LEU A 235 -4.93 -9.00 -7.56
CA LEU A 235 -4.36 -8.54 -8.82
C LEU A 235 -2.95 -9.11 -9.10
N GLY A 236 -2.71 -10.37 -8.67
CA GLY A 236 -1.43 -11.07 -8.76
C GLY A 236 -0.32 -10.51 -7.88
N GLY A 237 -0.67 -9.70 -6.88
CA GLY A 237 0.26 -9.05 -5.96
C GLY A 237 0.65 -9.89 -4.74
N ALA A 238 1.36 -9.28 -3.81
CA ALA A 238 1.93 -9.94 -2.63
C ALA A 238 0.87 -10.53 -1.68
N ALA A 239 -0.40 -10.10 -1.78
CA ALA A 239 -1.49 -10.62 -0.94
C ALA A 239 -1.99 -12.02 -1.35
N VAL A 240 -1.59 -12.57 -2.51
CA VAL A 240 -2.05 -13.88 -2.99
C VAL A 240 -1.89 -14.98 -1.93
N ALA A 241 -0.76 -15.02 -1.24
CA ALA A 241 -0.48 -16.01 -0.20
C ALA A 241 -1.09 -15.67 1.17
N TYR A 242 -1.52 -14.44 1.40
CA TYR A 242 -2.05 -13.97 2.68
C TYR A 242 -3.53 -14.26 2.83
N TRP A 243 -4.34 -14.02 1.80
CA TRP A 243 -5.79 -14.17 1.88
C TRP A 243 -6.27 -15.58 2.22
N PRO A 244 -5.73 -16.69 1.65
CA PRO A 244 -6.12 -18.03 2.06
C PRO A 244 -5.82 -18.31 3.54
N ARG A 245 -4.67 -17.84 4.05
CA ARG A 245 -4.29 -18.02 5.46
C ARG A 245 -5.16 -17.18 6.40
N ILE A 246 -5.56 -15.98 6.01
CA ILE A 246 -6.52 -15.15 6.75
C ILE A 246 -7.86 -15.86 6.82
N ALA A 247 -8.36 -16.37 5.69
CA ALA A 247 -9.63 -17.11 5.63
C ALA A 247 -9.62 -18.35 6.51
N GLU A 248 -8.56 -19.14 6.47
CA GLU A 248 -8.38 -20.33 7.31
C GLU A 248 -8.32 -19.98 8.79
N GLN A 249 -7.48 -19.02 9.18
CA GLN A 249 -7.29 -18.66 10.59
C GLN A 249 -8.55 -18.11 11.26
N TYR A 250 -9.36 -17.37 10.51
CA TYR A 250 -10.55 -16.69 11.06
C TYR A 250 -11.88 -17.32 10.63
N GLY A 251 -11.84 -18.42 9.88
CA GLY A 251 -13.05 -19.14 9.46
C GLY A 251 -13.95 -18.34 8.52
N LEU A 252 -13.37 -17.58 7.57
CA LEU A 252 -14.10 -16.75 6.62
C LEU A 252 -14.47 -17.55 5.37
N ASP A 253 -15.71 -17.38 4.87
CA ASP A 253 -16.11 -17.85 3.52
C ASP A 253 -15.57 -16.88 2.47
N LEU A 254 -14.27 -17.04 2.13
CA LEU A 254 -13.55 -16.16 1.24
C LEU A 254 -12.97 -16.94 0.05
N THR A 255 -13.23 -16.45 -1.16
CA THR A 255 -12.70 -16.99 -2.40
C THR A 255 -11.68 -16.03 -3.00
N VAL A 256 -10.45 -16.50 -3.21
CA VAL A 256 -9.47 -15.81 -4.06
C VAL A 256 -9.84 -16.10 -5.52
N VAL A 257 -10.28 -15.06 -6.27
CA VAL A 257 -10.79 -15.25 -7.64
C VAL A 257 -9.68 -15.36 -8.68
N ASN A 258 -8.49 -14.86 -8.35
CA ASN A 258 -7.29 -14.96 -9.16
C ASN A 258 -6.08 -15.18 -8.23
N ASP A 259 -5.56 -16.40 -8.21
CA ASP A 259 -4.40 -16.82 -7.41
C ASP A 259 -3.10 -16.84 -8.22
N ALA A 260 -3.15 -16.43 -9.48
CA ALA A 260 -1.99 -16.43 -10.36
C ALA A 260 -1.00 -15.34 -9.99
N VAL A 261 0.27 -15.72 -9.82
CA VAL A 261 1.41 -14.82 -9.79
C VAL A 261 2.13 -14.93 -11.14
N ASP A 262 1.95 -13.95 -11.98
CA ASP A 262 2.57 -13.84 -13.30
C ASP A 262 3.21 -12.45 -13.43
N PRO A 263 4.53 -12.33 -13.47
CA PRO A 263 5.19 -11.03 -13.52
C PRO A 263 4.96 -10.24 -14.82
N THR A 264 4.28 -10.83 -15.81
CA THR A 264 3.75 -10.09 -16.97
C THR A 264 2.38 -9.49 -16.71
N PHE A 265 1.70 -9.91 -15.63
CA PHE A 265 0.32 -9.56 -15.28
C PHE A 265 -0.66 -9.73 -16.45
N SER A 266 -0.48 -10.81 -17.23
CA SER A 266 -1.22 -11.05 -18.49
C SER A 266 -2.74 -11.24 -18.29
N PHE A 267 -3.18 -11.57 -17.09
CA PHE A 267 -4.59 -11.71 -16.69
C PHE A 267 -5.29 -10.37 -16.48
N MET A 268 -4.54 -9.27 -16.33
CA MET A 268 -5.09 -7.94 -16.07
C MET A 268 -5.84 -7.38 -17.27
N ARG A 269 -6.84 -6.56 -17.00
CA ARG A 269 -7.44 -5.66 -17.97
C ARG A 269 -6.54 -4.44 -18.18
N VAL A 270 -6.53 -3.94 -19.41
CA VAL A 270 -5.79 -2.71 -19.75
C VAL A 270 -6.41 -1.52 -19.03
N ASP A 271 -5.60 -0.70 -18.41
CA ASP A 271 -6.08 0.47 -17.69
C ASP A 271 -6.41 1.65 -18.62
N HIS A 272 -6.94 2.73 -18.06
CA HIS A 272 -7.44 3.90 -18.77
C HIS A 272 -6.39 4.58 -19.68
N ASP A 273 -5.10 4.43 -19.35
CA ASP A 273 -3.96 4.98 -20.12
C ASP A 273 -3.39 4.03 -21.18
N GLY A 274 -3.97 2.84 -21.32
CA GLY A 274 -3.53 1.83 -22.30
C GLY A 274 -2.42 0.91 -21.82
N LYS A 275 -2.05 0.97 -20.54
CA LYS A 275 -1.03 0.11 -19.92
C LYS A 275 -1.68 -0.96 -19.04
N ILE A 276 -0.91 -1.98 -18.69
CA ILE A 276 -1.26 -2.90 -17.61
C ILE A 276 -0.87 -2.22 -16.30
N ARG A 277 -1.84 -2.05 -15.39
CA ARG A 277 -1.64 -1.52 -14.05
C ARG A 277 -2.45 -2.32 -13.05
N MET A 278 -1.88 -2.57 -11.88
CA MET A 278 -2.56 -3.26 -10.79
C MET A 278 -3.24 -2.25 -9.85
N ASP A 279 -3.95 -1.28 -10.43
CA ASP A 279 -4.61 -0.20 -9.67
C ASP A 279 -6.03 -0.62 -9.26
N CYS A 280 -6.20 -1.00 -8.02
CA CYS A 280 -7.49 -1.42 -7.46
C CYS A 280 -8.50 -0.27 -7.28
N SER A 281 -8.11 0.98 -7.50
CA SER A 281 -9.01 2.14 -7.57
C SER A 281 -9.54 2.41 -8.99
N SER A 282 -8.95 1.77 -10.03
CA SER A 282 -9.34 1.95 -11.42
C SER A 282 -10.48 1.01 -11.84
N PRO A 283 -11.61 1.55 -12.33
CA PRO A 283 -12.68 0.71 -12.87
C PRO A 283 -12.23 -0.18 -14.04
N SER A 284 -11.24 0.26 -14.81
CA SER A 284 -10.70 -0.50 -15.94
C SER A 284 -9.88 -1.69 -15.47
N ALA A 285 -8.98 -1.49 -14.53
CA ALA A 285 -8.15 -2.56 -13.96
C ALA A 285 -9.01 -3.58 -13.18
N MET A 286 -10.02 -3.10 -12.45
CA MET A 286 -10.91 -3.91 -11.62
C MET A 286 -12.08 -4.55 -12.41
N ALA A 287 -12.16 -4.36 -13.72
CA ALA A 287 -13.32 -4.81 -14.51
C ALA A 287 -13.60 -6.32 -14.35
N SER A 288 -12.57 -7.16 -14.25
CA SER A 288 -12.74 -8.61 -14.05
C SER A 288 -13.42 -8.95 -12.73
N LEU A 289 -13.06 -8.28 -11.63
CA LEU A 289 -13.71 -8.49 -10.32
C LEU A 289 -15.12 -7.90 -10.31
N VAL A 290 -15.33 -6.74 -10.93
CA VAL A 290 -16.66 -6.11 -11.06
C VAL A 290 -17.65 -6.98 -11.85
N GLU A 291 -17.19 -7.73 -12.85
CA GLU A 291 -18.00 -8.71 -13.59
C GLU A 291 -18.48 -9.87 -12.70
N LEU A 292 -17.78 -10.16 -11.60
CA LEU A 292 -18.11 -11.23 -10.65
C LEU A 292 -18.92 -10.74 -9.42
N ARG A 293 -19.27 -9.45 -9.35
CA ARG A 293 -19.88 -8.82 -8.16
C ARG A 293 -21.10 -9.55 -7.59
N ASP A 294 -21.95 -10.11 -8.47
CA ASP A 294 -23.19 -10.78 -8.07
C ASP A 294 -22.95 -12.18 -7.45
N ARG A 295 -21.70 -12.67 -7.41
CA ARG A 295 -21.31 -13.93 -6.80
C ARG A 295 -21.03 -13.81 -5.30
N PHE A 296 -20.81 -12.60 -4.81
CA PHE A 296 -20.34 -12.30 -3.46
C PHE A 296 -21.25 -11.30 -2.76
N ASP A 297 -21.28 -11.34 -1.45
CA ASP A 297 -21.89 -10.28 -0.64
C ASP A 297 -21.02 -9.02 -0.60
N LEU A 298 -19.71 -9.20 -0.79
CA LEU A 298 -18.70 -8.17 -0.87
C LEU A 298 -17.44 -8.74 -1.52
N ALA A 299 -16.75 -7.96 -2.34
CA ALA A 299 -15.47 -8.36 -2.88
C ALA A 299 -14.43 -7.22 -2.78
N PHE A 300 -13.14 -7.60 -2.83
CA PHE A 300 -12.02 -6.67 -2.65
C PHE A 300 -10.97 -6.84 -3.73
N GLY A 301 -10.19 -5.79 -3.95
CA GLY A 301 -8.96 -5.85 -4.73
C GLY A 301 -7.81 -5.17 -4.02
N ASN A 302 -6.59 -5.68 -4.21
CA ASN A 302 -5.38 -5.04 -3.72
C ASN A 302 -4.42 -4.79 -4.87
N ASP A 303 -3.62 -3.73 -4.78
CA ASP A 303 -2.52 -3.53 -5.71
C ASP A 303 -1.32 -4.44 -5.38
N ALA A 304 -0.29 -4.44 -6.23
CA ALA A 304 0.75 -5.46 -6.15
C ALA A 304 1.52 -5.49 -4.82
N ASP A 305 1.68 -4.36 -4.14
CA ASP A 305 2.33 -4.29 -2.82
C ASP A 305 1.34 -4.11 -1.65
N VAL A 306 0.03 -4.15 -1.95
CA VAL A 306 -1.05 -4.26 -0.97
C VAL A 306 -1.21 -3.00 -0.08
N ASP A 307 -0.73 -1.86 -0.55
CA ASP A 307 -0.88 -0.60 0.18
C ASP A 307 -2.22 0.10 -0.17
N ARG A 308 -3.02 -0.47 -1.12
CA ARG A 308 -4.32 0.03 -1.55
C ARG A 308 -5.41 -1.02 -1.49
N HIS A 309 -6.65 -0.54 -1.46
CA HIS A 309 -7.86 -1.34 -1.45
C HIS A 309 -8.82 -0.97 -2.58
N GLY A 310 -9.60 -1.94 -3.06
CA GLY A 310 -10.69 -1.71 -3.99
C GLY A 310 -11.93 -2.46 -3.52
N ILE A 311 -12.99 -1.75 -3.17
CA ILE A 311 -14.20 -2.35 -2.62
C ILE A 311 -15.26 -2.50 -3.71
N VAL A 312 -15.70 -3.73 -3.95
CA VAL A 312 -16.73 -4.06 -4.95
C VAL A 312 -17.96 -4.62 -4.26
N THR A 313 -19.10 -3.99 -4.52
CA THR A 313 -20.39 -4.40 -3.95
C THR A 313 -21.35 -4.86 -5.04
N PRO A 314 -22.33 -5.74 -4.73
CA PRO A 314 -23.35 -6.15 -5.69
C PRO A 314 -24.10 -4.98 -6.31
N LYS A 315 -24.50 -4.00 -5.49
CA LYS A 315 -25.33 -2.88 -5.94
C LYS A 315 -24.56 -1.74 -6.59
N GLY A 316 -23.37 -1.41 -6.07
CA GLY A 316 -22.60 -0.26 -6.52
C GLY A 316 -21.44 -0.58 -7.45
N GLY A 317 -21.10 -1.86 -7.67
CA GLY A 317 -19.86 -2.23 -8.35
C GLY A 317 -18.63 -1.74 -7.54
N LEU A 318 -17.64 -1.21 -8.23
CA LEU A 318 -16.46 -0.62 -7.58
C LEU A 318 -16.83 0.71 -6.92
N LEU A 319 -16.68 0.78 -5.59
CA LEU A 319 -16.92 2.00 -4.84
C LEU A 319 -15.81 3.03 -5.09
N ASN A 320 -16.20 4.30 -5.16
CA ASN A 320 -15.23 5.39 -5.16
C ASN A 320 -14.44 5.38 -3.84
N PRO A 321 -13.08 5.41 -3.86
CA PRO A 321 -12.28 5.39 -2.65
C PRO A 321 -12.68 6.47 -1.62
N ASN A 322 -12.92 7.71 -2.04
CA ASN A 322 -13.34 8.77 -1.13
C ASN A 322 -14.66 8.46 -0.40
N HIS A 323 -15.59 7.77 -1.08
CA HIS A 323 -16.85 7.36 -0.47
C HIS A 323 -16.61 6.27 0.57
N PHE A 324 -15.76 5.29 0.27
CA PHE A 324 -15.44 4.25 1.24
C PHE A 324 -14.67 4.82 2.44
N LEU A 325 -13.69 5.70 2.22
CA LEU A 325 -12.98 6.38 3.31
C LEU A 325 -13.96 7.11 4.24
N ALA A 326 -14.96 7.79 3.68
CA ALA A 326 -15.96 8.52 4.47
C ALA A 326 -16.77 7.59 5.38
N ILE A 327 -17.27 6.45 4.88
CA ILE A 327 -18.01 5.49 5.70
C ILE A 327 -17.11 4.74 6.69
N ALA A 328 -15.86 4.49 6.34
CA ALA A 328 -14.86 3.92 7.25
C ALA A 328 -14.65 4.85 8.46
N ILE A 329 -14.47 6.15 8.22
CA ILE A 329 -14.31 7.17 9.26
C ILE A 329 -15.55 7.24 10.15
N ASP A 330 -16.76 7.30 9.56
CA ASP A 330 -18.03 7.29 10.30
C ASP A 330 -18.14 6.07 11.21
N TYR A 331 -17.85 4.89 10.66
CA TYR A 331 -17.95 3.64 11.40
C TYR A 331 -16.92 3.57 12.54
N LEU A 332 -15.64 3.85 12.24
CA LEU A 332 -14.56 3.78 13.22
C LEU A 332 -14.77 4.74 14.38
N ALA A 333 -15.21 5.98 14.11
CA ALA A 333 -15.48 6.97 15.15
C ALA A 333 -16.58 6.53 16.14
N GLN A 334 -17.52 5.68 15.69
CA GLN A 334 -18.64 5.19 16.50
C GLN A 334 -18.36 3.83 17.17
N HIS A 335 -17.47 2.99 16.58
CA HIS A 335 -17.28 1.60 16.99
C HIS A 335 -15.91 1.29 17.59
N ARG A 336 -15.07 2.31 17.82
CA ARG A 336 -13.73 2.16 18.43
C ARG A 336 -13.62 3.02 19.70
N PRO A 337 -14.12 2.51 20.86
CA PRO A 337 -14.12 3.27 22.11
C PRO A 337 -12.72 3.54 22.67
N GLY A 338 -11.69 2.78 22.20
CA GLY A 338 -10.27 3.00 22.56
C GLY A 338 -9.64 4.22 21.89
N PHE A 339 -10.29 4.83 20.91
CA PHE A 339 -9.74 6.03 20.27
C PHE A 339 -9.89 7.26 21.18
N ALA A 340 -8.83 8.05 21.29
CA ALA A 340 -8.88 9.31 22.03
C ALA A 340 -10.01 10.21 21.47
N LYS A 341 -10.74 10.90 22.36
CA LYS A 341 -11.90 11.71 21.96
C LYS A 341 -11.54 12.87 21.05
N ASP A 342 -10.33 13.37 21.16
CA ASP A 342 -9.74 14.47 20.39
C ASP A 342 -8.91 14.00 19.19
N ALA A 343 -8.75 12.68 19.01
CA ALA A 343 -8.05 12.16 17.84
C ALA A 343 -8.76 12.57 16.54
N ALA A 344 -7.99 13.11 15.60
CA ALA A 344 -8.47 13.68 14.35
C ALA A 344 -8.46 12.65 13.20
N VAL A 345 -9.04 13.05 12.08
CA VAL A 345 -9.00 12.36 10.79
C VAL A 345 -7.93 13.00 9.93
N GLY A 346 -6.95 12.21 9.45
CA GLY A 346 -5.98 12.65 8.47
C GLY A 346 -6.48 12.45 7.03
N LYS A 347 -6.40 13.48 6.19
CA LYS A 347 -6.68 13.39 4.75
C LYS A 347 -5.71 14.24 3.94
N THR A 348 -5.52 13.91 2.65
CA THR A 348 -4.79 14.79 1.73
C THR A 348 -5.68 15.93 1.25
N LEU A 349 -5.06 17.05 0.85
CA LEU A 349 -5.77 18.23 0.33
C LEU A 349 -6.56 17.96 -0.96
N VAL A 350 -6.24 16.89 -1.70
CA VAL A 350 -6.94 16.47 -2.92
C VAL A 350 -8.06 15.45 -2.65
N SER A 351 -8.17 14.94 -1.42
CA SER A 351 -9.25 14.05 -1.00
C SER A 351 -10.58 14.82 -0.88
N SER A 352 -11.70 14.11 -1.04
CA SER A 352 -13.04 14.69 -1.06
C SER A 352 -13.40 15.47 0.21
N SER A 353 -14.09 16.60 0.05
CA SER A 353 -14.72 17.34 1.15
C SER A 353 -15.87 16.59 1.85
N LEU A 354 -16.30 15.44 1.31
CA LEU A 354 -17.19 14.52 2.00
C LEU A 354 -16.60 14.04 3.32
N ILE A 355 -15.29 13.81 3.35
CA ILE A 355 -14.54 13.40 4.56
C ILE A 355 -14.67 14.48 5.65
N ASP A 356 -14.52 15.77 5.28
CA ASP A 356 -14.65 16.89 6.23
C ASP A 356 -16.05 16.93 6.87
N ARG A 357 -17.09 16.70 6.05
CA ARG A 357 -18.48 16.72 6.51
C ARG A 357 -18.78 15.56 7.45
N VAL A 358 -18.28 14.36 7.09
CA VAL A 358 -18.45 13.17 7.93
C VAL A 358 -17.68 13.34 9.25
N ALA A 359 -16.43 13.77 9.21
CA ALA A 359 -15.62 14.03 10.41
C ALA A 359 -16.32 15.02 11.34
N LYS A 360 -16.84 16.14 10.80
CA LYS A 360 -17.66 17.11 11.55
C LYS A 360 -18.90 16.47 12.14
N GLY A 361 -19.60 15.62 11.37
CA GLY A 361 -20.84 14.93 11.82
C GLY A 361 -20.60 14.00 13.01
N VAL A 362 -19.43 13.38 13.10
CA VAL A 362 -19.03 12.53 14.23
C VAL A 362 -18.22 13.26 15.30
N GLY A 363 -18.14 14.60 15.23
CA GLY A 363 -17.47 15.44 16.22
C GLY A 363 -15.94 15.33 16.22
N ARG A 364 -15.33 15.03 15.06
CA ARG A 364 -13.87 14.89 14.90
C ARG A 364 -13.28 16.04 14.09
N ALA A 365 -12.08 16.48 14.47
CA ALA A 365 -11.29 17.42 13.68
C ALA A 365 -10.72 16.73 12.43
N VAL A 366 -10.40 17.52 11.40
CA VAL A 366 -9.69 17.08 10.20
C VAL A 366 -8.28 17.68 10.21
N HIS A 367 -7.29 16.85 9.96
CA HIS A 367 -5.92 17.22 9.74
C HIS A 367 -5.59 17.05 8.25
N GLU A 368 -5.66 18.15 7.50
CA GLU A 368 -5.40 18.17 6.06
C GLU A 368 -3.91 18.36 5.80
N VAL A 369 -3.33 17.51 4.92
CA VAL A 369 -1.91 17.50 4.60
C VAL A 369 -1.67 17.52 3.09
N PRO A 370 -0.47 17.86 2.61
CA PRO A 370 -0.08 17.64 1.22
C PRO A 370 -0.19 16.16 0.80
N VAL A 371 -0.18 15.88 -0.50
CA VAL A 371 -0.14 14.51 -1.03
C VAL A 371 1.09 13.77 -0.52
N GLY A 372 0.87 12.55 -0.01
CA GLY A 372 1.91 11.67 0.50
C GLY A 372 1.66 11.19 1.93
N PHE A 373 1.67 9.88 2.11
CA PHE A 373 1.29 9.23 3.37
C PHE A 373 2.23 9.56 4.54
N LYS A 374 3.48 9.92 4.25
CA LYS A 374 4.48 10.32 5.25
C LYS A 374 4.02 11.42 6.22
N TRP A 375 3.09 12.26 5.79
CA TRP A 375 2.56 13.36 6.62
C TRP A 375 1.64 12.90 7.75
N PHE A 376 1.12 11.65 7.69
CA PHE A 376 0.27 11.09 8.73
C PHE A 376 1.07 10.34 9.81
N VAL A 377 2.32 9.96 9.53
CA VAL A 377 3.15 9.08 10.38
C VAL A 377 3.21 9.57 11.83
N ALA A 378 3.59 10.81 12.06
CA ALA A 378 3.72 11.38 13.40
C ALA A 378 2.39 11.35 14.16
N GLY A 379 1.30 11.76 13.51
CA GLY A 379 -0.04 11.80 14.09
C GLY A 379 -0.58 10.41 14.44
N LEU A 380 -0.38 9.42 13.57
CA LEU A 380 -0.75 8.02 13.80
C LEU A 380 0.06 7.41 14.96
N THR A 381 1.39 7.63 14.97
CA THR A 381 2.27 7.13 16.04
C THR A 381 1.91 7.70 17.40
N ALA A 382 1.56 8.98 17.45
CA ALA A 382 1.16 9.67 18.69
C ALA A 382 -0.31 9.43 19.09
N GLY A 383 -1.11 8.71 18.30
CA GLY A 383 -2.54 8.54 18.54
C GLY A 383 -3.37 9.83 18.36
N GLN A 384 -2.77 10.87 17.78
CA GLN A 384 -3.44 12.14 17.47
C GLN A 384 -4.33 12.04 16.22
N LEU A 385 -4.00 11.10 15.33
CA LEU A 385 -4.84 10.70 14.21
C LEU A 385 -5.31 9.27 14.46
N PHE A 386 -6.64 9.04 14.44
CA PHE A 386 -7.16 7.68 14.49
C PHE A 386 -7.24 7.04 13.11
N PHE A 387 -7.18 7.85 12.05
CA PHE A 387 -7.29 7.45 10.65
C PHE A 387 -6.41 8.36 9.80
N GLY A 388 -5.76 7.80 8.79
CA GLY A 388 -5.06 8.53 7.72
C GLY A 388 -5.40 7.91 6.39
N GLY A 389 -5.84 8.72 5.40
CA GLY A 389 -6.27 8.20 4.10
C GLY A 389 -6.05 9.16 2.94
N GLU A 390 -5.84 8.56 1.77
CA GLU A 390 -5.63 9.23 0.48
C GLU A 390 -6.70 8.81 -0.53
N GLU A 391 -7.08 9.71 -1.42
CA GLU A 391 -8.02 9.47 -2.51
C GLU A 391 -7.58 8.35 -3.48
N SER A 392 -6.30 8.01 -3.46
CA SER A 392 -5.69 6.91 -4.22
C SER A 392 -5.98 5.51 -3.65
N ALA A 393 -6.97 5.41 -2.73
CA ALA A 393 -7.38 4.19 -2.05
C ALA A 393 -6.34 3.61 -1.06
N GLY A 394 -5.43 4.42 -0.56
CA GLY A 394 -4.51 4.03 0.51
C GLY A 394 -4.93 4.61 1.85
N ALA A 395 -5.04 3.80 2.88
CA ALA A 395 -5.38 4.24 4.23
C ALA A 395 -4.88 3.28 5.31
N THR A 396 -4.82 3.78 6.53
CA THR A 396 -4.66 2.98 7.77
C THR A 396 -5.39 3.65 8.92
N PHE A 397 -5.57 2.91 10.02
CA PHE A 397 -6.21 3.39 11.24
C PHE A 397 -5.61 2.72 12.48
N LEU A 398 -5.94 3.23 13.67
CA LEU A 398 -5.42 2.70 14.93
C LEU A 398 -6.06 1.36 15.29
N ARG A 399 -5.37 0.58 16.11
CA ARG A 399 -5.91 -0.62 16.76
C ARG A 399 -7.11 -0.30 17.61
N ARG A 400 -7.88 -1.31 18.00
CA ARG A 400 -9.07 -1.17 18.85
C ARG A 400 -8.77 -0.53 20.21
N ASP A 401 -7.57 -0.66 20.72
CA ASP A 401 -7.09 -0.05 21.96
C ASP A 401 -6.53 1.37 21.79
N GLY A 402 -6.52 1.90 20.57
CA GLY A 402 -5.99 3.22 20.24
C GLY A 402 -4.49 3.27 19.97
N SER A 403 -3.80 2.15 20.02
CA SER A 403 -2.38 2.10 19.65
C SER A 403 -2.20 2.02 18.12
N VAL A 404 -1.00 2.42 17.65
CA VAL A 404 -0.69 2.40 16.22
C VAL A 404 -0.65 0.96 15.67
N TRP A 405 -1.27 0.76 14.49
CA TRP A 405 -1.21 -0.50 13.73
C TRP A 405 -0.05 -0.48 12.76
N THR A 406 -0.17 0.31 11.69
CA THR A 406 0.89 0.63 10.73
C THR A 406 0.95 2.14 10.55
N THR A 407 2.10 2.63 10.10
CA THR A 407 2.30 4.02 9.69
C THR A 407 2.47 4.13 8.18
N ASP A 408 2.31 3.01 7.47
CA ASP A 408 2.09 2.94 6.03
C ASP A 408 0.65 2.50 5.75
N LYS A 409 0.19 2.68 4.52
CA LYS A 409 -1.13 2.28 4.04
C LYS A 409 -1.27 0.76 4.08
N ASP A 410 -2.48 0.28 4.39
CA ASP A 410 -2.74 -1.15 4.53
C ASP A 410 -4.07 -1.54 3.86
N GLY A 411 -3.98 -2.15 2.68
CA GLY A 411 -5.15 -2.59 1.91
C GLY A 411 -5.92 -3.71 2.60
N ILE A 412 -5.24 -4.66 3.25
CA ILE A 412 -5.89 -5.81 3.89
C ILE A 412 -6.83 -5.36 5.03
N ILE A 413 -6.38 -4.45 5.89
CA ILE A 413 -7.25 -3.99 6.99
C ILE A 413 -8.41 -3.14 6.49
N MET A 414 -8.24 -2.42 5.38
CA MET A 414 -9.32 -1.65 4.76
C MET A 414 -10.38 -2.58 4.15
N ASP A 415 -9.97 -3.65 3.50
CA ASP A 415 -10.86 -4.68 2.95
C ASP A 415 -11.60 -5.43 4.07
N LEU A 416 -10.90 -5.83 5.12
CA LEU A 416 -11.51 -6.47 6.29
C LEU A 416 -12.43 -5.50 7.05
N LEU A 417 -12.10 -4.21 7.11
CA LEU A 417 -12.99 -3.20 7.68
C LEU A 417 -14.29 -3.06 6.86
N ALA A 418 -14.21 -3.15 5.54
CA ALA A 418 -15.40 -3.17 4.68
C ALA A 418 -16.29 -4.38 5.01
N ALA A 419 -15.69 -5.57 5.23
CA ALA A 419 -16.40 -6.77 5.64
C ALA A 419 -17.01 -6.61 7.05
N GLU A 420 -16.29 -6.02 8.01
CA GLU A 420 -16.80 -5.70 9.36
C GLU A 420 -17.99 -4.76 9.31
N ILE A 421 -17.92 -3.69 8.51
CA ILE A 421 -19.02 -2.75 8.33
C ILE A 421 -20.25 -3.46 7.72
N ARG A 422 -20.03 -4.28 6.70
CA ARG A 422 -21.09 -5.06 6.05
C ARG A 422 -21.76 -6.03 7.02
N ALA A 423 -20.96 -6.73 7.82
CA ALA A 423 -21.43 -7.68 8.84
C ALA A 423 -22.26 -6.98 9.92
N THR A 424 -21.76 -5.85 10.42
CA THR A 424 -22.40 -5.12 11.54
C THR A 424 -23.64 -4.35 11.11
N ARG A 425 -23.62 -3.69 9.95
CA ARG A 425 -24.73 -2.86 9.45
C ARG A 425 -25.77 -3.67 8.68
N GLY A 426 -25.47 -4.88 8.21
CA GLY A 426 -26.37 -5.76 7.47
C GLY A 426 -26.83 -5.21 6.11
N LYS A 427 -26.17 -4.16 5.58
CA LYS A 427 -26.54 -3.45 4.36
C LYS A 427 -25.38 -3.43 3.37
N ASP A 428 -25.70 -3.36 2.08
CA ASP A 428 -24.71 -3.08 1.05
C ASP A 428 -24.00 -1.74 1.34
N LEU A 429 -22.68 -1.70 1.18
CA LEU A 429 -21.91 -0.49 1.47
C LEU A 429 -22.30 0.67 0.57
N PHE A 430 -22.72 0.40 -0.66
CA PHE A 430 -23.24 1.42 -1.58
C PHE A 430 -24.47 2.15 -0.97
N GLU A 431 -25.39 1.41 -0.35
CA GLU A 431 -26.56 2.01 0.32
C GLU A 431 -26.19 2.85 1.55
N ILE A 432 -25.09 2.47 2.23
CA ILE A 432 -24.57 3.25 3.37
C ILE A 432 -23.95 4.56 2.87
N VAL A 433 -23.18 4.51 1.78
CA VAL A 433 -22.61 5.71 1.14
C VAL A 433 -23.70 6.67 0.70
N ASP A 434 -24.73 6.17 0.03
CA ASP A 434 -25.86 7.00 -0.46
C ASP A 434 -26.49 7.79 0.68
N ARG A 435 -26.78 7.14 1.83
CA ARG A 435 -27.30 7.82 3.00
C ARG A 435 -26.32 8.81 3.62
N ALA A 436 -25.03 8.49 3.69
CA ALA A 436 -24.03 9.39 4.24
C ALA A 436 -23.87 10.65 3.37
N CYS A 437 -23.90 10.49 2.05
CA CYS A 437 -23.91 11.59 1.09
C CYS A 437 -25.16 12.47 1.26
N TRP A 438 -26.36 11.86 1.37
CA TRP A 438 -27.61 12.57 1.59
C TRP A 438 -27.59 13.37 2.90
N ASN A 439 -27.21 12.75 4.00
CA ASN A 439 -27.13 13.44 5.30
C ASN A 439 -26.11 14.57 5.26
N ALA A 440 -24.96 14.37 4.65
CA ALA A 440 -23.93 15.41 4.51
C ALA A 440 -24.40 16.58 3.61
N CYS A 441 -25.26 16.34 2.63
CA CYS A 441 -25.88 17.39 1.81
C CYS A 441 -26.96 18.15 2.60
N LEU A 442 -27.78 17.47 3.40
CA LEU A 442 -28.83 18.10 4.22
C LEU A 442 -28.23 19.02 5.29
N PHE A 443 -27.07 18.77 5.84
CA PHE A 443 -26.40 19.67 6.79
C PHE A 443 -25.95 21.00 6.16
N GLN A 444 -25.88 21.13 4.83
CA GLN A 444 -25.63 22.40 4.15
C GLN A 444 -26.87 23.32 4.10
N GLU A 445 -28.08 22.75 4.14
CA GLU A 445 -29.34 23.55 4.11
C GLU A 445 -29.75 24.18 5.46
N ILE A 446 -29.08 23.81 6.56
CA ILE A 446 -29.47 24.26 7.92
C ILE A 446 -28.59 25.41 8.46
N GLN A 447 -27.69 25.97 7.69
CA GLN A 447 -27.11 27.27 8.06
C GLN A 447 -27.87 28.40 7.37
N PRO A 448 -28.58 29.26 8.12
CA PRO A 448 -29.21 30.42 7.53
C PRO A 448 -28.14 31.45 7.18
N LEU A 449 -27.63 31.40 5.98
CA LEU A 449 -27.13 32.61 5.36
C LEU A 449 -28.37 33.45 5.01
N GLY A 450 -28.50 34.65 5.61
CA GLY A 450 -29.55 35.56 5.33
C GLY A 450 -29.70 35.84 3.83
N GLY A 451 -30.70 35.23 3.20
CA GLY A 451 -31.04 35.36 1.80
C GLY A 451 -31.86 34.16 1.35
N GLY A 452 -33.10 34.36 0.98
CA GLY A 452 -34.15 33.40 0.79
C GLY A 452 -33.87 32.23 -0.17
N PRO A 453 -34.76 31.23 -0.20
CA PRO A 453 -34.46 29.91 -0.81
C PRO A 453 -34.36 30.03 -2.34
N ARG A 454 -33.20 29.70 -2.89
CA ARG A 454 -33.06 29.38 -4.29
C ARG A 454 -33.41 27.89 -4.48
N ARG A 455 -34.59 27.67 -5.07
CA ARG A 455 -34.95 26.34 -5.60
C ARG A 455 -34.00 26.02 -6.78
N TYR A 456 -33.21 25.01 -6.65
CA TYR A 456 -32.55 24.35 -7.79
C TYR A 456 -33.50 23.26 -8.29
N ASP A 457 -34.01 23.46 -9.51
CA ASP A 457 -34.77 22.48 -10.27
C ASP A 457 -33.81 21.38 -10.71
N LEU A 458 -33.89 20.21 -10.09
CA LEU A 458 -33.13 19.02 -10.48
C LEU A 458 -33.93 18.33 -11.58
N GLY A 459 -33.60 18.68 -12.83
CA GLY A 459 -34.10 17.98 -14.01
C GLY A 459 -33.87 16.48 -13.94
N ASP A 460 -34.94 15.77 -14.18
CA ASP A 460 -35.07 14.31 -14.22
C ASP A 460 -34.10 13.73 -15.29
N HIS A 461 -32.98 13.16 -14.88
CA HIS A 461 -32.11 12.36 -15.74
C HIS A 461 -32.28 10.88 -15.42
N ARG A 462 -33.43 10.34 -15.91
CA ARG A 462 -33.53 8.92 -16.24
C ARG A 462 -33.02 8.77 -17.68
N HIS A 463 -31.81 8.20 -17.83
CA HIS A 463 -31.46 7.31 -18.95
C HIS A 463 -30.19 6.55 -18.59
#